data_1de9f10217046f739c983496acd474f0
#
_entry.id   1de9f10217046f739c983496acd474f0
#
_cell.length_a   1.000
_cell.length_b   1.000
_cell.length_c   1.000
_cell.angle_alpha   90.00
_cell.angle_beta   90.00
_cell.angle_gamma   90.00
#
_symmetry.space_group_name_H-M   'P 1'
#
loop_
_entity.id
_entity.type
_entity.pdbx_description
1 polymer ?
#
loop_
_entity_poly.entity_id
_entity_poly.type
_entity_poly.pdbx_seq_one_letter_code
_entity_poly.pdbx_strand_id
1 'polypeptide(L)'
;MNIAIVTDSYYPNMSAAASCMDKFIQKLKHKHSFTIINMLNQCEYADLDDEAIVVYPVSSLLWRWRIKCKDNIKSGKHVFINNLAINLFRIRSLFMTPYAYPSPIRWSLKAFYNGLEKLHLQKQFDAVISVSDPICCSFAAKEFKKKHPEVKWIGYYTDPFTFQPSKYRQVPFKKHRWKKNFYNEKEAYDTADFNLFTEEIYKLALTEFKQPVSKTFKMKYVLSEIPYTVIRKENDRSDKIELVYAGMFLRDKRNPKHCLNILSQIHNITLDMFVNYSNCNDIVTKYLSLSIRLHPAVSRERYNEILTNEFDVLINLGNNVKLQIPSKMMELLSTGRPIINFYQLKDVHYAMIEKYPLGINIGPNDADAVERVSEFCKQMKGKRLSFEEVEAL
;
A
#
# COMPACT_ATOMS: atom_id res chain seq x y z
N MET A 1 -15.47 18.65 -12.08
CA MET A 1 -14.16 18.63 -12.76
C MET A 1 -13.96 17.25 -13.36
N ASN A 2 -13.26 17.19 -14.49
CA ASN A 2 -12.83 15.96 -15.13
C ASN A 2 -11.36 15.70 -14.75
N ILE A 3 -11.09 14.67 -13.95
CA ILE A 3 -9.79 14.43 -13.33
C ILE A 3 -9.20 13.12 -13.87
N ALA A 4 -7.99 13.19 -14.44
CA ALA A 4 -7.24 11.99 -14.78
C ALA A 4 -6.38 11.53 -13.58
N ILE A 5 -6.35 10.24 -13.30
CA ILE A 5 -5.48 9.63 -12.29
C ILE A 5 -4.56 8.64 -12.97
N VAL A 6 -3.25 8.84 -12.81
CA VAL A 6 -2.23 7.94 -13.37
C VAL A 6 -1.64 7.11 -12.24
N THR A 7 -1.80 5.79 -12.30
CA THR A 7 -1.36 4.85 -11.25
C THR A 7 -0.80 3.56 -11.85
N ASP A 8 -0.09 2.75 -11.05
CA ASP A 8 0.47 1.47 -11.49
C ASP A 8 -0.60 0.41 -11.76
N SER A 9 -1.60 0.35 -10.90
CA SER A 9 -2.67 -0.65 -10.94
C SER A 9 -3.94 -0.09 -10.35
N TYR A 10 -5.06 -0.55 -10.83
CA TYR A 10 -6.38 -0.24 -10.30
C TYR A 10 -7.23 -1.51 -10.31
N TYR A 11 -8.50 -1.38 -9.98
CA TYR A 11 -9.43 -2.51 -9.84
C TYR A 11 -9.26 -3.58 -10.94
N PRO A 12 -9.36 -4.89 -10.64
CA PRO A 12 -9.62 -5.50 -9.33
C PRO A 12 -8.39 -5.70 -8.44
N ASN A 13 -7.18 -5.54 -8.95
CA ASN A 13 -5.92 -5.79 -8.23
C ASN A 13 -5.18 -4.47 -7.98
N MET A 14 -5.60 -3.74 -6.98
CA MET A 14 -5.00 -2.45 -6.62
C MET A 14 -3.70 -2.62 -5.83
N SER A 15 -2.72 -1.75 -6.10
CA SER A 15 -1.58 -1.54 -5.20
C SER A 15 -2.00 -0.80 -3.92
N ALA A 16 -1.14 -0.79 -2.91
CA ALA A 16 -1.41 -0.06 -1.67
C ALA A 16 -1.64 1.45 -1.93
N ALA A 17 -0.84 2.06 -2.81
CA ALA A 17 -0.97 3.46 -3.17
C ALA A 17 -2.27 3.74 -3.95
N ALA A 18 -2.62 2.87 -4.89
CA ALA A 18 -3.88 2.96 -5.63
C ALA A 18 -5.10 2.78 -4.71
N SER A 19 -5.03 1.85 -3.75
CA SER A 19 -6.09 1.65 -2.76
C SER A 19 -6.26 2.86 -1.83
N CYS A 20 -5.17 3.54 -1.46
CA CYS A 20 -5.27 4.82 -0.74
C CYS A 20 -5.92 5.91 -1.60
N MET A 21 -5.55 5.99 -2.87
CA MET A 21 -6.15 6.96 -3.81
C MET A 21 -7.63 6.66 -4.04
N ASP A 22 -8.02 5.39 -4.14
CA ASP A 22 -9.41 4.99 -4.34
C ASP A 22 -10.33 5.52 -3.23
N LYS A 23 -9.88 5.55 -1.98
CA LYS A 23 -10.65 6.14 -0.86
C LYS A 23 -10.98 7.62 -1.10
N PHE A 24 -10.07 8.38 -1.69
CA PHE A 24 -10.34 9.76 -2.08
C PHE A 24 -11.32 9.82 -3.26
N ILE A 25 -11.16 8.95 -4.26
CA ILE A 25 -12.07 8.87 -5.39
C ILE A 25 -13.50 8.60 -4.90
N GLN A 26 -13.71 7.59 -4.05
CA GLN A 26 -15.03 7.23 -3.52
C GLN A 26 -15.69 8.39 -2.75
N LYS A 27 -14.91 9.17 -1.99
CA LYS A 27 -15.42 10.37 -1.29
C LYS A 27 -15.75 11.53 -2.22
N LEU A 28 -15.14 11.61 -3.41
CA LEU A 28 -15.25 12.77 -4.31
C LEU A 28 -16.04 12.50 -5.60
N LYS A 29 -16.37 11.26 -5.92
CA LYS A 29 -17.04 10.87 -7.18
C LYS A 29 -18.41 11.49 -7.39
N HIS A 30 -19.07 11.93 -6.32
CA HIS A 30 -20.34 12.65 -6.40
C HIS A 30 -20.19 14.11 -6.90
N LYS A 31 -18.97 14.65 -6.92
CA LYS A 31 -18.67 16.04 -7.36
C LYS A 31 -17.81 16.08 -8.63
N HIS A 32 -17.08 15.02 -8.93
CA HIS A 32 -16.08 14.98 -10.00
C HIS A 32 -16.20 13.68 -10.79
N SER A 33 -15.82 13.72 -12.07
CA SER A 33 -15.63 12.51 -12.88
C SER A 33 -14.14 12.16 -12.93
N PHE A 34 -13.85 10.85 -12.85
CA PHE A 34 -12.49 10.33 -12.79
C PHE A 34 -12.19 9.41 -13.96
N THR A 35 -11.04 9.62 -14.58
CA THR A 35 -10.47 8.72 -15.60
C THR A 35 -9.19 8.11 -15.05
N ILE A 36 -9.22 6.81 -14.74
CA ILE A 36 -8.10 6.09 -14.15
C ILE A 36 -7.24 5.48 -15.24
N ILE A 37 -6.04 5.99 -15.43
CA ILE A 37 -5.06 5.46 -16.40
C ILE A 37 -4.08 4.59 -15.62
N ASN A 38 -4.21 3.27 -15.75
CA ASN A 38 -3.39 2.30 -15.03
C ASN A 38 -2.65 1.35 -15.97
N MET A 39 -1.59 0.71 -15.46
CA MET A 39 -0.90 -0.34 -16.20
C MET A 39 -1.79 -1.58 -16.33
N LEU A 40 -1.85 -2.15 -17.52
CA LEU A 40 -2.56 -3.41 -17.78
C LEU A 40 -2.04 -4.51 -16.83
N ASN A 41 -2.90 -5.05 -15.98
CA ASN A 41 -2.56 -6.10 -15.01
C ASN A 41 -3.29 -7.44 -15.26
N GLN A 42 -4.31 -7.44 -16.13
CA GLN A 42 -5.06 -8.62 -16.60
C GLN A 42 -5.59 -8.39 -18.00
N CYS A 43 -6.02 -9.46 -18.70
CA CYS A 43 -6.52 -9.34 -20.10
C CYS A 43 -7.92 -8.76 -20.19
N GLU A 44 -8.79 -9.14 -19.26
CA GLU A 44 -10.18 -8.71 -19.24
C GLU A 44 -10.42 -7.86 -17.99
N TYR A 45 -10.98 -6.69 -18.19
CA TYR A 45 -11.46 -5.82 -17.12
C TYR A 45 -12.99 -5.87 -17.14
N ALA A 46 -13.59 -6.20 -16.01
CA ALA A 46 -15.00 -5.94 -15.84
C ALA A 46 -15.21 -4.42 -15.83
N ASP A 47 -16.23 -3.95 -16.51
CA ASP A 47 -16.66 -2.57 -16.40
C ASP A 47 -17.02 -2.31 -14.91
N LEU A 48 -16.49 -1.22 -14.40
CA LEU A 48 -16.97 -0.74 -13.10
C LEU A 48 -18.38 -0.18 -13.35
N ASP A 49 -19.34 -0.69 -12.60
CA ASP A 49 -20.71 -0.18 -12.63
C ASP A 49 -20.79 1.16 -11.85
N ASP A 50 -20.02 2.15 -12.35
CA ASP A 50 -19.91 3.49 -11.77
C ASP A 50 -19.67 4.53 -12.88
N GLU A 51 -20.70 5.29 -13.20
CA GLU A 51 -20.68 6.31 -14.27
C GLU A 51 -19.63 7.43 -14.01
N ALA A 52 -19.25 7.64 -12.76
CA ALA A 52 -18.25 8.66 -12.40
C ALA A 52 -16.80 8.20 -12.58
N ILE A 53 -16.55 6.89 -12.79
CA ILE A 53 -15.21 6.31 -12.83
C ILE A 53 -15.01 5.51 -14.12
N VAL A 54 -14.13 5.97 -14.99
CA VAL A 54 -13.71 5.26 -16.19
C VAL A 54 -12.30 4.73 -16.03
N VAL A 55 -12.09 3.42 -16.24
CA VAL A 55 -10.77 2.79 -16.17
C VAL A 55 -10.21 2.57 -17.57
N TYR A 56 -9.01 3.10 -17.81
CA TYR A 56 -8.30 2.98 -19.09
C TYR A 56 -6.92 2.33 -18.90
N PRO A 57 -6.82 1.00 -19.10
CA PRO A 57 -5.55 0.30 -18.94
C PRO A 57 -4.61 0.57 -20.11
N VAL A 58 -3.36 0.93 -19.81
CA VAL A 58 -2.29 1.15 -20.78
C VAL A 58 -1.23 0.05 -20.74
N SER A 59 -0.59 -0.24 -21.86
CA SER A 59 0.48 -1.24 -21.91
C SER A 59 1.36 -1.08 -23.14
N SER A 60 2.55 -1.72 -23.14
CA SER A 60 3.29 -2.04 -24.36
C SER A 60 2.83 -3.38 -24.94
N LEU A 61 3.13 -3.62 -26.22
CA LEU A 61 2.82 -4.91 -26.88
C LEU A 61 3.43 -6.10 -26.12
N LEU A 62 4.71 -5.99 -25.73
CA LEU A 62 5.40 -7.03 -24.97
C LEU A 62 4.78 -7.27 -23.59
N TRP A 63 4.35 -6.20 -22.91
CA TRP A 63 3.70 -6.34 -21.62
C TRP A 63 2.34 -7.00 -21.73
N ARG A 64 1.54 -6.63 -22.75
CA ARG A 64 0.23 -7.26 -23.05
C ARG A 64 0.39 -8.74 -23.31
N TRP A 65 1.39 -9.12 -24.12
CA TRP A 65 1.69 -10.52 -24.35
C TRP A 65 2.07 -11.28 -23.06
N ARG A 66 2.89 -10.69 -22.21
CA ARG A 66 3.24 -11.26 -20.87
C ARG A 66 2.00 -11.49 -20.01
N ILE A 67 1.07 -10.55 -19.96
CA ILE A 67 -0.19 -10.69 -19.21
C ILE A 67 -1.01 -11.84 -19.79
N LYS A 68 -1.16 -11.91 -21.12
CA LYS A 68 -1.85 -13.01 -21.79
C LYS A 68 -1.24 -14.39 -21.47
N CYS A 69 0.09 -14.50 -21.42
CA CYS A 69 0.76 -15.73 -21.00
C CYS A 69 0.39 -16.10 -19.54
N LYS A 70 0.33 -15.14 -18.63
CA LYS A 70 -0.06 -15.39 -17.24
C LYS A 70 -1.50 -15.86 -17.13
N ASP A 71 -2.42 -15.24 -17.85
CA ASP A 71 -3.84 -15.61 -17.83
C ASP A 71 -4.08 -16.99 -18.46
N ASN A 72 -3.35 -17.33 -19.53
CA ASN A 72 -3.34 -18.67 -20.10
C ASN A 72 -2.86 -19.72 -19.09
N ILE A 73 -1.80 -19.44 -18.32
CA ILE A 73 -1.29 -20.35 -17.28
C ILE A 73 -2.36 -20.55 -16.20
N LYS A 74 -3.00 -19.48 -15.73
CA LYS A 74 -4.09 -19.55 -14.75
C LYS A 74 -5.27 -20.38 -15.25
N SER A 75 -5.59 -20.29 -16.54
CA SER A 75 -6.68 -21.01 -17.20
C SER A 75 -6.29 -22.44 -17.64
N GLY A 76 -5.08 -22.90 -17.34
CA GLY A 76 -4.58 -24.23 -17.75
C GLY A 76 -4.25 -24.34 -19.25
N LYS A 77 -4.26 -23.23 -20.03
CA LYS A 77 -4.04 -23.23 -21.49
C LYS A 77 -2.53 -23.15 -21.81
N HIS A 78 -2.02 -24.15 -22.56
CA HIS A 78 -0.63 -24.18 -23.04
C HIS A 78 0.41 -23.83 -21.96
N VAL A 79 0.26 -24.38 -20.75
CA VAL A 79 0.99 -24.02 -19.53
C VAL A 79 2.51 -24.07 -19.75
N PHE A 80 3.03 -25.11 -20.42
CA PHE A 80 4.47 -25.26 -20.65
C PHE A 80 5.04 -24.13 -21.52
N ILE A 81 4.40 -23.83 -22.66
CA ILE A 81 4.87 -22.80 -23.60
C ILE A 81 4.78 -21.41 -22.96
N ASN A 82 3.70 -21.12 -22.24
CA ASN A 82 3.53 -19.85 -21.56
C ASN A 82 4.51 -19.68 -20.40
N ASN A 83 4.84 -20.74 -19.66
CA ASN A 83 5.90 -20.69 -18.63
C ASN A 83 7.28 -20.45 -19.24
N LEU A 84 7.61 -21.09 -20.38
CA LEU A 84 8.85 -20.83 -21.10
C LEU A 84 8.93 -19.36 -21.52
N ALA A 85 7.86 -18.81 -22.09
CA ALA A 85 7.77 -17.40 -22.45
C ALA A 85 7.99 -16.48 -21.24
N ILE A 86 7.33 -16.75 -20.10
CA ILE A 86 7.51 -15.97 -18.86
C ILE A 86 8.96 -16.04 -18.37
N ASN A 87 9.61 -17.20 -18.47
CA ASN A 87 11.01 -17.36 -18.07
C ASN A 87 11.96 -16.56 -18.99
N LEU A 88 11.70 -16.53 -20.30
CA LEU A 88 12.46 -15.67 -21.24
C LEU A 88 12.29 -14.17 -20.89
N PHE A 89 11.10 -13.71 -20.50
CA PHE A 89 10.91 -12.37 -19.97
C PHE A 89 11.71 -12.11 -18.69
N ARG A 90 11.78 -13.09 -17.78
CA ARG A 90 12.58 -12.98 -16.56
C ARG A 90 14.06 -12.86 -16.86
N ILE A 91 14.58 -13.71 -17.75
CA ILE A 91 15.99 -13.68 -18.18
C ILE A 91 16.31 -12.32 -18.80
N ARG A 92 15.51 -11.84 -19.76
CA ARG A 92 15.66 -10.50 -20.33
C ARG A 92 15.65 -9.41 -19.26
N SER A 93 14.74 -9.50 -18.30
CA SER A 93 14.66 -8.56 -17.18
C SER A 93 15.94 -8.56 -16.34
N LEU A 94 16.53 -9.74 -16.06
CA LEU A 94 17.80 -9.85 -15.32
C LEU A 94 18.93 -9.09 -16.02
N PHE A 95 19.02 -9.18 -17.35
CA PHE A 95 20.04 -8.44 -18.11
C PHE A 95 19.76 -6.94 -18.21
N MET A 96 18.49 -6.54 -18.32
CA MET A 96 18.11 -5.13 -18.50
C MET A 96 18.02 -4.35 -17.20
N THR A 97 17.63 -4.99 -16.10
CA THR A 97 17.41 -4.35 -14.79
C THR A 97 18.65 -3.66 -14.24
N PRO A 98 19.86 -4.23 -14.28
CA PRO A 98 21.06 -3.55 -13.80
C PRO A 98 21.32 -2.21 -14.48
N TYR A 99 20.88 -2.05 -15.73
CA TYR A 99 21.09 -0.82 -16.51
C TYR A 99 19.92 0.15 -16.44
N ALA A 100 18.69 -0.37 -16.29
CA ALA A 100 17.46 0.43 -16.29
C ALA A 100 17.01 0.85 -14.88
N TYR A 101 17.14 -0.07 -13.90
CA TYR A 101 16.67 0.15 -12.55
C TYR A 101 17.67 1.00 -11.74
N PRO A 102 17.22 1.89 -10.84
CA PRO A 102 15.85 2.22 -10.50
C PRO A 102 15.22 3.33 -11.36
N SER A 103 15.79 3.66 -12.50
CA SER A 103 15.22 4.67 -13.40
C SER A 103 13.84 4.27 -13.89
N PRO A 104 12.98 5.24 -14.24
CA PRO A 104 11.67 4.94 -14.80
C PRO A 104 11.80 4.12 -16.08
N ILE A 105 10.93 3.13 -16.21
CA ILE A 105 10.92 2.27 -17.39
C ILE A 105 10.32 3.07 -18.56
N ARG A 106 11.13 3.37 -19.57
CA ARG A 106 10.76 4.27 -20.68
C ARG A 106 9.45 3.88 -21.39
N TRP A 107 9.18 2.58 -21.56
CA TRP A 107 7.97 2.15 -22.24
C TRP A 107 6.71 2.39 -21.41
N SER A 108 6.76 2.24 -20.06
CA SER A 108 5.62 2.52 -19.19
C SER A 108 5.36 4.02 -19.11
N LEU A 109 6.41 4.84 -19.02
CA LEU A 109 6.28 6.29 -19.11
C LEU A 109 5.56 6.69 -20.42
N LYS A 110 6.05 6.17 -21.56
CA LYS A 110 5.44 6.45 -22.87
C LYS A 110 3.99 5.96 -22.96
N ALA A 111 3.67 4.81 -22.37
CA ALA A 111 2.31 4.28 -22.36
C ALA A 111 1.35 5.17 -21.57
N PHE A 112 1.75 5.63 -20.37
CA PHE A 112 0.97 6.57 -19.58
C PHE A 112 0.80 7.92 -20.26
N TYR A 113 1.89 8.49 -20.79
CA TYR A 113 1.85 9.75 -21.52
C TYR A 113 0.90 9.69 -22.72
N ASN A 114 1.02 8.66 -23.57
CA ASN A 114 0.13 8.48 -24.70
C ASN A 114 -1.34 8.27 -24.28
N GLY A 115 -1.57 7.59 -23.15
CA GLY A 115 -2.92 7.45 -22.59
C GLY A 115 -3.51 8.78 -22.17
N LEU A 116 -2.74 9.62 -21.47
CA LEU A 116 -3.14 10.98 -21.10
C LEU A 116 -3.47 11.82 -22.31
N GLU A 117 -2.59 11.88 -23.32
CA GLU A 117 -2.80 12.65 -24.56
C GLU A 117 -4.06 12.21 -25.30
N LYS A 118 -4.20 10.91 -25.52
CA LYS A 118 -5.35 10.36 -26.25
C LYS A 118 -6.67 10.71 -25.57
N LEU A 119 -6.76 10.55 -24.27
CA LEU A 119 -7.99 10.77 -23.51
C LEU A 119 -8.29 12.25 -23.33
N HIS A 120 -7.26 13.08 -23.15
CA HIS A 120 -7.42 14.52 -23.07
C HIS A 120 -7.96 15.12 -24.38
N LEU A 121 -7.54 14.58 -25.53
CA LEU A 121 -8.09 14.97 -26.84
C LEU A 121 -9.58 14.60 -27.02
N GLN A 122 -10.02 13.53 -26.36
CA GLN A 122 -11.43 13.11 -26.39
C GLN A 122 -12.29 13.92 -25.44
N LYS A 123 -11.79 14.16 -24.23
CA LYS A 123 -12.44 14.94 -23.18
C LYS A 123 -11.38 15.63 -22.34
N GLN A 124 -11.30 16.94 -22.44
CA GLN A 124 -10.30 17.73 -21.73
C GLN A 124 -10.32 17.46 -20.23
N PHE A 125 -9.13 17.25 -19.66
CA PHE A 125 -8.94 17.14 -18.22
C PHE A 125 -8.74 18.54 -17.60
N ASP A 126 -9.39 18.77 -16.47
CA ASP A 126 -9.14 19.95 -15.63
C ASP A 126 -7.90 19.74 -14.75
N ALA A 127 -7.68 18.49 -14.32
CA ALA A 127 -6.55 18.12 -13.47
C ALA A 127 -6.04 16.72 -13.75
N VAL A 128 -4.75 16.49 -13.47
CA VAL A 128 -4.09 15.18 -13.47
C VAL A 128 -3.55 14.92 -12.07
N ILE A 129 -3.80 13.74 -11.51
CA ILE A 129 -3.19 13.25 -10.27
C ILE A 129 -2.28 12.09 -10.63
N SER A 130 -0.98 12.19 -10.33
CA SER A 130 -0.05 11.09 -10.53
C SER A 130 0.26 10.41 -9.21
N VAL A 131 -0.04 9.12 -9.11
CA VAL A 131 0.20 8.30 -7.91
C VAL A 131 1.57 7.62 -8.03
N SER A 132 2.48 7.94 -7.15
CA SER A 132 3.81 7.33 -7.04
C SER A 132 3.85 6.43 -5.78
N ASP A 133 4.34 5.18 -5.81
CA ASP A 133 5.18 4.44 -6.72
C ASP A 133 4.32 3.69 -7.77
N PRO A 134 4.68 3.57 -9.05
CA PRO A 134 5.99 3.84 -9.63
C PRO A 134 6.16 5.29 -10.12
N ILE A 135 7.36 5.81 -10.01
CA ILE A 135 7.68 7.20 -10.39
C ILE A 135 7.42 7.52 -11.87
N CYS A 136 7.29 6.52 -12.73
CA CYS A 136 6.95 6.73 -14.13
C CYS A 136 5.58 7.38 -14.33
N CYS A 137 4.64 7.24 -13.39
CA CYS A 137 3.36 7.94 -13.37
C CYS A 137 3.59 9.46 -13.29
N SER A 138 4.43 9.89 -12.33
CA SER A 138 4.76 11.31 -12.16
C SER A 138 5.56 11.88 -13.34
N PHE A 139 6.45 11.08 -13.94
CA PHE A 139 7.21 11.55 -15.09
C PHE A 139 6.36 11.65 -16.37
N ALA A 140 5.36 10.77 -16.53
CA ALA A 140 4.38 10.91 -17.60
C ALA A 140 3.51 12.16 -17.43
N ALA A 141 3.05 12.41 -16.21
CA ALA A 141 2.30 13.60 -15.85
C ALA A 141 3.14 14.88 -16.02
N LYS A 142 4.44 14.84 -15.69
CA LYS A 142 5.37 15.96 -15.93
C LYS A 142 5.47 16.33 -17.42
N GLU A 143 5.68 15.34 -18.29
CA GLU A 143 5.76 15.60 -19.73
C GLU A 143 4.40 16.09 -20.29
N PHE A 144 3.30 15.55 -19.78
CA PHE A 144 1.96 16.02 -20.13
C PHE A 144 1.73 17.47 -19.67
N LYS A 145 2.10 17.82 -18.45
CA LYS A 145 1.99 19.20 -17.91
C LYS A 145 2.81 20.21 -18.70
N LYS A 146 4.00 19.83 -19.17
CA LYS A 146 4.81 20.71 -20.04
C LYS A 146 4.11 21.06 -21.34
N LYS A 147 3.32 20.16 -21.89
CA LYS A 147 2.57 20.37 -23.12
C LYS A 147 1.21 21.03 -22.89
N HIS A 148 0.59 20.76 -21.75
CA HIS A 148 -0.72 21.26 -21.35
C HIS A 148 -0.60 22.04 -20.02
N PRO A 149 0.01 23.25 -20.05
CA PRO A 149 0.27 24.05 -18.84
C PRO A 149 -1.01 24.51 -18.13
N GLU A 150 -2.14 24.56 -18.82
CA GLU A 150 -3.46 24.90 -18.28
C GLU A 150 -4.02 23.83 -17.35
N VAL A 151 -3.70 22.55 -17.60
CA VAL A 151 -4.17 21.43 -16.79
C VAL A 151 -3.43 21.41 -15.46
N LYS A 152 -4.13 21.38 -14.33
CA LYS A 152 -3.51 21.29 -13.01
C LYS A 152 -2.91 19.92 -12.78
N TRP A 153 -1.66 19.89 -12.30
CA TRP A 153 -1.01 18.63 -11.94
C TRP A 153 -0.76 18.54 -10.44
N ILE A 154 -1.26 17.45 -9.82
CA ILE A 154 -1.09 17.10 -8.42
C ILE A 154 -0.24 15.83 -8.33
N GLY A 155 0.95 15.92 -7.75
CA GLY A 155 1.77 14.77 -7.44
C GLY A 155 1.34 14.16 -6.10
N TYR A 156 1.09 12.83 -6.07
CA TYR A 156 0.72 12.08 -4.87
C TYR A 156 1.79 11.03 -4.56
N TYR A 157 2.56 11.23 -3.48
CA TYR A 157 3.78 10.50 -3.19
C TYR A 157 3.68 9.77 -1.85
N THR A 158 3.52 8.44 -1.90
CA THR A 158 3.41 7.56 -0.73
C THR A 158 4.76 6.98 -0.30
N ASP A 159 5.70 6.87 -1.21
CA ASP A 159 7.05 6.32 -1.01
C ASP A 159 8.11 7.21 -1.67
N PRO A 160 9.30 7.37 -1.06
CA PRO A 160 10.38 8.11 -1.69
C PRO A 160 10.96 7.31 -2.86
N PHE A 161 11.26 7.96 -3.96
CA PHE A 161 11.91 7.27 -5.08
C PHE A 161 13.44 7.24 -4.92
N THR A 162 14.06 8.40 -4.79
CA THR A 162 15.52 8.50 -4.70
C THR A 162 16.07 8.02 -3.37
N PHE A 163 15.39 8.33 -2.26
CA PHE A 163 15.85 8.02 -0.90
C PHE A 163 15.44 6.63 -0.39
N GLN A 164 15.26 5.67 -1.29
CA GLN A 164 14.96 4.29 -0.96
C GLN A 164 16.22 3.41 -1.15
N PRO A 165 17.00 3.11 -0.08
CA PRO A 165 18.29 2.42 -0.19
C PRO A 165 18.22 1.06 -0.86
N SER A 166 17.11 0.33 -0.68
CA SER A 166 16.88 -0.97 -1.30
C SER A 166 16.93 -0.93 -2.83
N LYS A 167 16.55 0.20 -3.44
CA LYS A 167 16.58 0.38 -4.90
C LYS A 167 18.00 0.43 -5.48
N TYR A 168 19.02 0.64 -4.64
CA TYR A 168 20.40 0.80 -5.09
C TYR A 168 21.35 -0.33 -4.63
N ARG A 169 20.83 -1.37 -3.94
CA ARG A 169 21.67 -2.45 -3.37
C ARG A 169 22.53 -3.17 -4.40
N GLN A 170 21.95 -3.50 -5.56
CA GLN A 170 22.56 -4.34 -6.60
C GLN A 170 22.68 -3.63 -7.95
N VAL A 171 22.84 -2.31 -7.93
CA VAL A 171 22.87 -1.50 -9.15
C VAL A 171 24.28 -0.96 -9.40
N PRO A 172 24.83 -1.09 -10.61
CA PRO A 172 26.11 -0.47 -10.95
C PRO A 172 26.00 1.05 -10.96
N PHE A 173 27.14 1.74 -10.72
CA PHE A 173 27.21 3.21 -10.72
C PHE A 173 26.21 3.90 -9.77
N LYS A 174 26.05 3.38 -8.56
CA LYS A 174 25.05 3.82 -7.55
C LYS A 174 24.98 5.34 -7.37
N LYS A 175 26.14 6.00 -7.16
CA LYS A 175 26.22 7.45 -6.92
C LYS A 175 25.70 8.26 -8.12
N HIS A 176 26.11 7.89 -9.34
CA HIS A 176 25.67 8.57 -10.56
C HIS A 176 24.15 8.41 -10.76
N ARG A 177 23.63 7.20 -10.59
CA ARG A 177 22.19 6.91 -10.73
C ARG A 177 21.37 7.61 -9.66
N TRP A 178 21.85 7.60 -8.42
CA TRP A 178 21.20 8.33 -7.33
C TRP A 178 21.11 9.82 -7.67
N LYS A 179 22.21 10.44 -8.07
CA LYS A 179 22.26 11.85 -8.47
C LYS A 179 21.29 12.15 -9.61
N LYS A 180 21.27 11.33 -10.66
CA LYS A 180 20.34 11.48 -11.79
C LYS A 180 18.88 11.36 -11.34
N ASN A 181 18.57 10.38 -10.50
CA ASN A 181 17.21 10.19 -10.00
C ASN A 181 16.77 11.33 -9.08
N PHE A 182 17.68 11.85 -8.26
CA PHE A 182 17.42 13.01 -7.42
C PHE A 182 16.99 14.24 -8.25
N TYR A 183 17.74 14.56 -9.29
CA TYR A 183 17.39 15.69 -10.15
C TYR A 183 16.07 15.47 -10.91
N ASN A 184 15.85 14.26 -11.42
CA ASN A 184 14.61 13.93 -12.11
C ASN A 184 13.38 14.01 -11.19
N GLU A 185 13.51 13.50 -9.95
CA GLU A 185 12.45 13.57 -8.93
C GLU A 185 12.20 15.01 -8.50
N LYS A 186 13.29 15.79 -8.29
CA LYS A 186 13.20 17.21 -8.00
C LYS A 186 12.48 17.97 -9.11
N GLU A 187 12.84 17.74 -10.38
CA GLU A 187 12.19 18.38 -11.53
C GLU A 187 10.68 18.04 -11.58
N ALA A 188 10.30 16.78 -11.24
CA ALA A 188 8.89 16.42 -11.14
C ALA A 188 8.17 17.23 -10.05
N TYR A 189 8.75 17.36 -8.86
CA TYR A 189 8.20 18.17 -7.77
C TYR A 189 8.13 19.67 -8.15
N ASP A 190 9.17 20.19 -8.82
CA ASP A 190 9.23 21.58 -9.25
C ASP A 190 8.16 21.92 -10.32
N THR A 191 7.85 20.96 -11.20
CA THR A 191 6.89 21.14 -12.31
C THR A 191 5.44 21.01 -11.87
N ALA A 192 5.15 20.20 -10.84
CA ALA A 192 3.80 20.03 -10.33
C ALA A 192 3.23 21.34 -9.76
N ASP A 193 1.93 21.58 -9.94
CA ASP A 193 1.25 22.71 -9.30
C ASP A 193 1.14 22.47 -7.78
N PHE A 194 0.87 21.23 -7.38
CA PHE A 194 0.78 20.81 -5.97
C PHE A 194 1.41 19.42 -5.76
N ASN A 195 2.05 19.24 -4.61
CA ASN A 195 2.63 17.97 -4.20
C ASN A 195 2.05 17.54 -2.85
N LEU A 196 1.50 16.33 -2.80
CA LEU A 196 1.01 15.71 -1.58
C LEU A 196 1.95 14.58 -1.15
N PHE A 197 2.40 14.62 0.07
CA PHE A 197 3.38 13.69 0.62
C PHE A 197 2.91 13.07 1.94
N THR A 198 3.29 11.82 2.17
CA THR A 198 3.24 11.27 3.54
C THR A 198 4.15 12.09 4.46
N GLU A 199 3.94 12.02 5.79
CA GLU A 199 4.66 12.85 6.78
C GLU A 199 6.18 12.83 6.59
N GLU A 200 6.76 11.64 6.42
CA GLU A 200 8.22 11.50 6.32
C GLU A 200 8.77 12.03 4.98
N ILE A 201 8.02 11.84 3.88
CA ILE A 201 8.42 12.38 2.57
C ILE A 201 8.20 13.88 2.52
N TYR A 202 7.20 14.42 3.20
CA TYR A 202 7.00 15.87 3.33
C TYR A 202 8.23 16.55 3.94
N LYS A 203 8.76 16.00 5.05
CA LYS A 203 10.00 16.51 5.65
C LYS A 203 11.15 16.47 4.66
N LEU A 204 11.31 15.34 3.95
CA LEU A 204 12.34 15.15 2.94
C LEU A 204 12.20 16.13 1.76
N ALA A 205 10.96 16.40 1.31
CA ALA A 205 10.67 17.34 0.23
C ALA A 205 11.12 18.76 0.61
N LEU A 206 10.89 19.19 1.83
CA LEU A 206 11.32 20.50 2.31
C LEU A 206 12.84 20.59 2.53
N THR A 207 13.45 19.57 3.15
CA THR A 207 14.87 19.62 3.56
C THR A 207 15.83 19.30 2.43
N GLU A 208 15.61 18.22 1.69
CA GLU A 208 16.53 17.75 0.65
C GLU A 208 16.21 18.31 -0.74
N PHE A 209 14.91 18.27 -1.11
CA PHE A 209 14.49 18.77 -2.42
C PHE A 209 14.21 20.28 -2.46
N LYS A 210 14.23 20.95 -1.29
CA LYS A 210 14.00 22.41 -1.16
C LYS A 210 12.69 22.87 -1.81
N GLN A 211 11.64 22.08 -1.63
CA GLN A 211 10.34 22.41 -2.17
C GLN A 211 9.68 23.57 -1.39
N PRO A 212 9.01 24.51 -2.07
CA PRO A 212 8.31 25.60 -1.40
C PRO A 212 7.08 25.09 -0.64
N VAL A 213 6.87 25.61 0.57
CA VAL A 213 5.73 25.24 1.43
C VAL A 213 4.39 25.53 0.74
N SER A 214 4.32 26.58 -0.09
CA SER A 214 3.08 27.01 -0.77
C SER A 214 2.47 25.96 -1.71
N LYS A 215 3.25 25.00 -2.20
CA LYS A 215 2.76 23.90 -3.07
C LYS A 215 3.03 22.50 -2.52
N THR A 216 3.49 22.41 -1.28
CA THR A 216 3.89 21.14 -0.64
C THR A 216 2.98 20.87 0.55
N PHE A 217 2.22 19.78 0.48
CA PHE A 217 1.19 19.47 1.46
C PHE A 217 1.40 18.08 2.05
N LYS A 218 1.05 17.95 3.34
CA LYS A 218 0.96 16.62 3.97
C LYS A 218 -0.35 15.96 3.57
N MET A 219 -0.27 14.68 3.24
CA MET A 219 -1.47 13.86 3.08
C MET A 219 -2.18 13.73 4.43
N LYS A 220 -3.47 13.94 4.42
CA LYS A 220 -4.32 13.45 5.49
C LYS A 220 -4.63 11.99 5.23
N TYR A 221 -4.56 11.18 6.26
CA TYR A 221 -4.97 9.78 6.18
C TYR A 221 -6.50 9.70 6.13
N VAL A 222 -7.01 8.87 5.21
CA VAL A 222 -8.44 8.66 5.06
C VAL A 222 -8.79 7.32 5.68
N LEU A 223 -9.67 7.33 6.67
CA LEU A 223 -10.27 6.13 7.21
C LEU A 223 -11.15 5.46 6.14
N SER A 224 -11.24 4.16 6.17
CA SER A 224 -12.13 3.39 5.30
C SER A 224 -13.45 3.22 6.00
N GLU A 225 -14.54 3.65 5.39
CA GLU A 225 -15.86 3.17 5.80
C GLU A 225 -15.93 1.68 5.51
N ILE A 226 -15.71 0.87 6.53
CA ILE A 226 -15.88 -0.58 6.42
C ILE A 226 -17.34 -0.81 6.81
N PRO A 227 -18.17 -1.40 5.93
CA PRO A 227 -19.54 -1.68 6.27
C PRO A 227 -19.60 -2.54 7.53
N TYR A 228 -20.11 -1.97 8.61
CA TYR A 228 -20.35 -2.69 9.85
C TYR A 228 -21.63 -3.54 9.72
N THR A 229 -21.58 -4.62 9.00
CA THR A 229 -22.58 -5.66 9.20
C THR A 229 -22.20 -6.40 10.47
N VAL A 230 -22.69 -5.86 11.56
CA VAL A 230 -22.61 -6.49 12.88
C VAL A 230 -23.35 -7.80 12.82
N ILE A 231 -22.74 -8.88 13.29
CA ILE A 231 -23.30 -9.59 14.46
C ILE A 231 -22.28 -10.65 14.84
N ARG A 232 -21.47 -10.37 15.87
CA ARG A 232 -20.92 -11.43 16.68
C ARG A 232 -22.11 -12.08 17.37
N LYS A 233 -22.41 -13.35 17.06
CA LYS A 233 -23.39 -14.12 17.80
C LYS A 233 -22.94 -14.12 19.26
N GLU A 234 -23.75 -13.58 20.15
CA GLU A 234 -23.46 -13.50 21.60
C GLU A 234 -23.15 -14.85 22.26
N ASN A 235 -23.43 -15.94 21.58
CA ASN A 235 -23.34 -17.31 22.09
C ASN A 235 -21.98 -18.00 21.93
N ASP A 236 -20.98 -17.37 21.30
CA ASP A 236 -19.66 -17.98 21.10
C ASP A 236 -18.57 -17.24 21.91
N ARG A 237 -18.81 -17.08 23.20
CA ARG A 237 -17.79 -16.55 24.13
C ARG A 237 -16.81 -17.65 24.47
N SER A 238 -15.82 -17.82 23.64
CA SER A 238 -14.56 -18.48 24.05
C SER A 238 -14.02 -17.70 25.28
N ASP A 239 -13.58 -18.40 26.31
CA ASP A 239 -12.90 -17.78 27.48
C ASP A 239 -11.59 -17.11 27.04
N LYS A 240 -11.06 -17.50 25.88
CA LYS A 240 -9.85 -16.94 25.29
C LYS A 240 -10.12 -15.62 24.59
N ILE A 241 -9.09 -14.81 24.52
CA ILE A 241 -9.09 -13.54 23.78
C ILE A 241 -8.51 -13.83 22.39
N GLU A 242 -9.25 -13.46 21.36
CA GLU A 242 -8.93 -13.79 19.98
C GLU A 242 -8.20 -12.63 19.30
N LEU A 243 -6.94 -12.88 18.90
CA LEU A 243 -6.08 -11.92 18.24
C LEU A 243 -5.92 -12.27 16.77
N VAL A 244 -5.78 -11.24 15.91
CA VAL A 244 -5.51 -11.44 14.49
C VAL A 244 -4.39 -10.57 13.96
N TYR A 245 -3.56 -11.17 13.13
CA TYR A 245 -2.63 -10.49 12.24
C TYR A 245 -2.96 -10.81 10.78
N ALA A 246 -3.00 -9.80 9.92
CA ALA A 246 -3.12 -10.03 8.49
C ALA A 246 -2.08 -9.21 7.72
N GLY A 247 -1.21 -9.87 6.96
CA GLY A 247 -0.15 -9.14 6.26
C GLY A 247 0.95 -9.99 5.65
N MET A 248 2.13 -9.40 5.52
CA MET A 248 3.35 -10.08 5.06
C MET A 248 4.36 -10.15 6.19
N PHE A 249 5.14 -11.23 6.24
CA PHE A 249 6.34 -11.30 7.06
C PHE A 249 7.58 -11.10 6.21
N LEU A 250 8.35 -10.08 6.56
CA LEU A 250 9.56 -9.68 5.84
C LEU A 250 10.71 -9.58 6.84
N ARG A 251 11.69 -10.51 6.75
CA ARG A 251 12.80 -10.64 7.71
C ARG A 251 13.51 -9.32 7.98
N ASP A 252 13.78 -8.57 6.91
CA ASP A 252 14.53 -7.31 6.98
C ASP A 252 13.67 -6.07 7.27
N LYS A 253 12.31 -6.20 7.27
CA LYS A 253 11.43 -5.04 7.41
C LYS A 253 10.37 -5.22 8.49
N ARG A 254 9.73 -6.39 8.51
CA ARG A 254 8.58 -6.71 9.35
C ARG A 254 8.73 -8.13 9.89
N ASN A 255 9.71 -8.28 10.78
CA ASN A 255 10.05 -9.58 11.36
C ASN A 255 9.07 -9.93 12.48
N PRO A 256 8.38 -11.08 12.41
CA PRO A 256 7.39 -11.47 13.42
C PRO A 256 8.00 -11.99 14.73
N LYS A 257 9.33 -12.22 14.79
CA LYS A 257 9.98 -12.92 15.90
C LYS A 257 9.64 -12.33 17.27
N HIS A 258 9.73 -11.00 17.40
CA HIS A 258 9.47 -10.31 18.67
C HIS A 258 8.02 -10.47 19.11
N CYS A 259 7.08 -10.20 18.21
CA CYS A 259 5.65 -10.37 18.44
C CYS A 259 5.31 -11.82 18.86
N LEU A 260 5.77 -12.81 18.10
CA LEU A 260 5.51 -14.22 18.36
C LEU A 260 6.12 -14.70 19.68
N ASN A 261 7.32 -14.21 20.03
CA ASN A 261 7.95 -14.54 21.30
C ASN A 261 7.14 -14.04 22.51
N ILE A 262 6.55 -12.85 22.43
CA ILE A 262 5.69 -12.30 23.50
C ILE A 262 4.36 -13.07 23.54
N LEU A 263 3.67 -13.21 22.43
CA LEU A 263 2.34 -13.80 22.41
C LEU A 263 2.33 -15.29 22.75
N SER A 264 3.42 -16.02 22.46
CA SER A 264 3.54 -17.44 22.83
C SER A 264 3.62 -17.69 24.33
N GLN A 265 3.90 -16.67 25.14
CA GLN A 265 4.00 -16.76 26.59
C GLN A 265 2.67 -16.45 27.32
N ILE A 266 1.63 -16.04 26.58
CA ILE A 266 0.32 -15.67 27.13
C ILE A 266 -0.67 -16.82 26.93
N HIS A 267 -1.18 -17.40 28.02
CA HIS A 267 -1.97 -18.64 27.94
C HIS A 267 -3.43 -18.49 27.49
N ASN A 268 -4.06 -17.34 27.80
CA ASN A 268 -5.50 -17.13 27.57
C ASN A 268 -5.82 -16.42 26.26
N ILE A 269 -4.92 -16.46 25.29
CA ILE A 269 -5.11 -15.88 23.94
C ILE A 269 -5.08 -16.95 22.86
N THR A 270 -5.65 -16.60 21.72
CA THR A 270 -5.39 -17.24 20.42
C THR A 270 -4.92 -16.21 19.42
N LEU A 271 -4.04 -16.59 18.50
CA LEU A 271 -3.55 -15.75 17.42
C LEU A 271 -3.76 -16.44 16.08
N ASP A 272 -4.52 -15.81 15.20
CA ASP A 272 -4.68 -16.22 13.82
C ASP A 272 -3.89 -15.27 12.89
N MET A 273 -3.03 -15.84 12.06
CA MET A 273 -2.18 -15.07 11.15
C MET A 273 -2.53 -15.38 9.69
N PHE A 274 -3.13 -14.40 8.99
CA PHE A 274 -3.43 -14.49 7.56
C PHE A 274 -2.30 -13.86 6.74
N VAL A 275 -1.48 -14.71 6.12
CA VAL A 275 -0.21 -14.28 5.53
C VAL A 275 -0.17 -14.56 4.03
N ASN A 276 -0.03 -13.49 3.22
CA ASN A 276 0.03 -13.59 1.76
C ASN A 276 1.45 -13.79 1.22
N TYR A 277 2.47 -13.43 1.99
CA TYR A 277 3.88 -13.67 1.68
C TYR A 277 4.72 -13.72 2.95
N SER A 278 5.65 -14.66 3.02
CA SER A 278 6.60 -14.77 4.12
C SER A 278 7.96 -15.26 3.63
N ASN A 279 9.03 -14.62 4.10
CA ASN A 279 10.39 -15.14 4.09
C ASN A 279 10.92 -15.42 5.50
N CYS A 280 9.99 -15.63 6.47
CA CYS A 280 10.24 -15.89 7.88
C CYS A 280 9.67 -17.25 8.33
N ASN A 281 9.46 -18.19 7.42
CA ASN A 281 8.80 -19.47 7.74
C ASN A 281 9.58 -20.25 8.82
N ASP A 282 10.90 -20.24 8.79
CA ASP A 282 11.79 -20.83 9.81
C ASP A 282 11.63 -20.21 11.22
N ILE A 283 11.14 -18.98 11.29
CA ILE A 283 10.80 -18.31 12.55
C ILE A 283 9.38 -18.71 12.97
N VAL A 284 8.42 -18.54 12.08
CA VAL A 284 6.99 -18.73 12.35
C VAL A 284 6.70 -20.15 12.80
N THR A 285 7.26 -21.17 12.13
CA THR A 285 7.04 -22.59 12.45
C THR A 285 7.43 -22.96 13.88
N LYS A 286 8.35 -22.24 14.51
CA LYS A 286 8.77 -22.49 15.90
C LYS A 286 7.71 -22.11 16.94
N TYR A 287 6.76 -21.26 16.57
CA TYR A 287 5.72 -20.75 17.47
C TYR A 287 4.32 -21.32 17.16
N LEU A 288 4.17 -22.10 16.09
CA LEU A 288 2.87 -22.69 15.76
C LEU A 288 2.43 -23.65 16.87
N SER A 289 1.17 -23.53 17.26
CA SER A 289 0.53 -24.33 18.31
C SER A 289 -0.99 -24.34 18.12
N LEU A 290 -1.73 -24.96 19.03
CA LEU A 290 -3.19 -24.86 19.05
C LEU A 290 -3.71 -23.43 19.26
N SER A 291 -2.88 -22.57 19.89
CA SER A 291 -3.23 -21.17 20.14
C SER A 291 -2.63 -20.19 19.12
N ILE A 292 -1.63 -20.57 18.34
CA ILE A 292 -0.99 -19.73 17.32
C ILE A 292 -1.07 -20.45 15.97
N ARG A 293 -1.91 -19.93 15.07
CA ARG A 293 -2.28 -20.57 13.81
C ARG A 293 -1.89 -19.73 12.61
N LEU A 294 -1.41 -20.37 11.55
CA LEU A 294 -1.05 -19.73 10.28
C LEU A 294 -2.06 -20.12 9.21
N HIS A 295 -2.62 -19.13 8.54
CA HIS A 295 -3.59 -19.29 7.46
C HIS A 295 -3.06 -18.69 6.15
N PRO A 296 -3.49 -19.19 4.99
CA PRO A 296 -3.23 -18.56 3.71
C PRO A 296 -3.93 -17.20 3.61
N ALA A 297 -3.53 -16.42 2.62
CA ALA A 297 -4.21 -15.16 2.30
C ALA A 297 -5.67 -15.41 1.92
N VAL A 298 -6.52 -14.46 2.30
CA VAL A 298 -7.95 -14.47 2.00
C VAL A 298 -8.32 -13.38 1.00
N SER A 299 -9.53 -13.40 0.45
CA SER A 299 -10.06 -12.33 -0.40
C SER A 299 -10.19 -11.02 0.36
N ARG A 300 -10.36 -9.90 -0.35
CA ARG A 300 -10.52 -8.58 0.29
C ARG A 300 -11.78 -8.50 1.15
N GLU A 301 -12.87 -9.06 0.67
CA GLU A 301 -14.16 -9.12 1.37
C GLU A 301 -13.99 -9.90 2.68
N ARG A 302 -13.41 -11.10 2.60
CA ARG A 302 -13.15 -11.95 3.78
C ARG A 302 -12.19 -11.29 4.77
N TYR A 303 -11.17 -10.58 4.27
CA TYR A 303 -10.27 -9.78 5.12
C TYR A 303 -11.01 -8.70 5.90
N ASN A 304 -11.94 -7.98 5.27
CA ASN A 304 -12.75 -6.97 5.93
C ASN A 304 -13.64 -7.58 7.02
N GLU A 305 -14.28 -8.72 6.75
CA GLU A 305 -15.09 -9.45 7.74
C GLU A 305 -14.28 -9.86 8.96
N ILE A 306 -13.09 -10.45 8.72
CA ILE A 306 -12.15 -10.86 9.76
C ILE A 306 -11.81 -9.67 10.67
N LEU A 307 -11.39 -8.55 10.10
CA LEU A 307 -11.01 -7.38 10.88
C LEU A 307 -12.16 -6.78 11.68
N THR A 308 -13.37 -6.82 11.13
CA THR A 308 -14.51 -6.14 11.74
C THR A 308 -15.27 -7.01 12.76
N ASN A 309 -15.39 -8.31 12.54
CA ASN A 309 -16.40 -9.11 13.22
C ASN A 309 -15.86 -10.28 14.06
N GLU A 310 -14.67 -10.83 13.74
CA GLU A 310 -14.29 -12.13 14.26
C GLU A 310 -13.32 -12.11 15.45
N PHE A 311 -12.55 -11.04 15.63
CA PHE A 311 -11.46 -10.99 16.60
C PHE A 311 -11.62 -9.85 17.61
N ASP A 312 -11.07 -10.05 18.81
CA ASP A 312 -11.10 -9.07 19.89
C ASP A 312 -10.05 -7.98 19.69
N VAL A 313 -8.83 -8.36 19.28
CA VAL A 313 -7.68 -7.47 19.21
C VAL A 313 -6.95 -7.64 17.87
N LEU A 314 -6.62 -6.54 17.24
CA LEU A 314 -5.87 -6.50 16.00
C LEU A 314 -4.39 -6.27 16.25
N ILE A 315 -3.54 -6.93 15.47
CA ILE A 315 -2.08 -6.78 15.57
C ILE A 315 -1.55 -6.01 14.37
N ASN A 316 -0.76 -4.98 14.66
CA ASN A 316 0.10 -4.32 13.68
C ASN A 316 1.57 -4.66 13.96
N LEU A 317 2.30 -5.01 12.88
CA LEU A 317 3.76 -5.11 12.93
C LEU A 317 4.37 -3.93 12.20
N GLY A 318 5.09 -3.09 12.92
CA GLY A 318 5.79 -1.93 12.38
C GLY A 318 6.92 -2.32 11.43
N ASN A 319 7.26 -1.43 10.51
CA ASN A 319 8.45 -1.57 9.66
C ASN A 319 9.70 -1.03 10.38
N ASN A 320 10.87 -1.56 10.02
CA ASN A 320 12.15 -0.98 10.44
C ASN A 320 12.73 0.03 9.42
N VAL A 321 11.91 0.54 8.51
CA VAL A 321 12.30 1.49 7.46
C VAL A 321 11.55 2.81 7.65
N LYS A 322 12.29 3.87 7.97
CA LYS A 322 11.73 5.19 8.35
C LYS A 322 10.82 5.84 7.32
N LEU A 323 11.08 5.63 6.03
CA LEU A 323 10.40 6.34 4.95
C LEU A 323 9.26 5.55 4.29
N GLN A 324 8.94 4.36 4.80
CA GLN A 324 7.86 3.52 4.27
C GLN A 324 6.83 3.24 5.36
N ILE A 325 5.71 3.91 5.28
CA ILE A 325 4.61 3.77 6.23
C ILE A 325 3.59 2.77 5.66
N PRO A 326 3.32 1.65 6.34
CA PRO A 326 2.31 0.70 5.88
C PRO A 326 0.91 1.33 5.89
N SER A 327 0.16 1.23 4.80
CA SER A 327 -1.20 1.77 4.67
C SER A 327 -2.24 1.08 5.58
N LYS A 328 -1.93 -0.10 6.10
CA LYS A 328 -2.87 -0.93 6.87
C LYS A 328 -3.31 -0.33 8.20
N MET A 329 -2.52 0.55 8.82
CA MET A 329 -2.90 1.16 10.10
C MET A 329 -4.25 1.89 10.00
N MET A 330 -4.52 2.58 8.89
CA MET A 330 -5.82 3.23 8.67
C MET A 330 -6.98 2.23 8.58
N GLU A 331 -6.74 1.06 8.01
CA GLU A 331 -7.75 -0.01 7.96
C GLU A 331 -8.02 -0.58 9.35
N LEU A 332 -6.97 -0.78 10.16
CA LEU A 332 -7.12 -1.26 11.52
C LEU A 332 -7.86 -0.24 12.39
N LEU A 333 -7.45 1.02 12.35
CA LEU A 333 -8.13 2.11 13.09
C LEU A 333 -9.60 2.24 12.68
N SER A 334 -9.89 2.14 11.39
CA SER A 334 -11.28 2.23 10.87
C SER A 334 -12.23 1.18 11.46
N THR A 335 -11.71 0.09 12.02
CA THR A 335 -12.54 -0.93 12.66
C THR A 335 -13.03 -0.52 14.05
N GLY A 336 -12.43 0.48 14.67
CA GLY A 336 -12.68 0.88 16.05
C GLY A 336 -12.24 -0.15 17.10
N ARG A 337 -11.54 -1.24 16.69
CA ARG A 337 -11.14 -2.34 17.59
C ARG A 337 -9.84 -2.05 18.33
N PRO A 338 -9.57 -2.74 19.44
CA PRO A 338 -8.29 -2.70 20.11
C PRO A 338 -7.13 -3.09 19.21
N ILE A 339 -6.00 -2.35 19.30
CA ILE A 339 -4.82 -2.56 18.44
C ILE A 339 -3.56 -2.68 19.30
N ILE A 340 -2.82 -3.77 19.10
CA ILE A 340 -1.45 -3.90 19.62
C ILE A 340 -0.49 -3.57 18.47
N ASN A 341 0.30 -2.52 18.62
CA ASN A 341 1.33 -2.12 17.67
C ASN A 341 2.71 -2.58 18.15
N PHE A 342 3.22 -3.66 17.59
CA PHE A 342 4.60 -4.07 17.78
C PHE A 342 5.51 -3.22 16.89
N TYR A 343 5.94 -2.07 17.41
CA TYR A 343 6.76 -1.13 16.66
C TYR A 343 8.24 -1.53 16.66
N GLN A 344 8.94 -1.16 15.59
CA GLN A 344 10.40 -1.25 15.49
C GLN A 344 11.05 0.15 15.47
N LEU A 345 10.30 1.14 14.98
CA LEU A 345 10.67 2.55 14.97
C LEU A 345 9.48 3.37 15.50
N LYS A 346 9.76 4.42 16.25
CA LYS A 346 8.75 5.41 16.65
C LYS A 346 8.42 6.29 15.43
N ASP A 347 7.57 5.77 14.59
CA ASP A 347 7.08 6.39 13.35
C ASP A 347 5.69 7.03 13.57
N VAL A 348 5.04 7.42 12.48
CA VAL A 348 3.69 7.99 12.53
C VAL A 348 2.66 7.01 13.12
N HIS A 349 2.80 5.69 12.90
CA HIS A 349 1.90 4.70 13.48
C HIS A 349 2.04 4.62 14.99
N TYR A 350 3.28 4.72 15.49
CA TYR A 350 3.53 4.82 16.94
C TYR A 350 2.76 6.01 17.51
N ALA A 351 2.87 7.19 16.91
CA ALA A 351 2.19 8.40 17.37
C ALA A 351 0.66 8.33 17.24
N MET A 352 0.14 7.62 16.24
CA MET A 352 -1.31 7.38 16.10
C MET A 352 -1.83 6.47 17.22
N ILE A 353 -1.11 5.40 17.53
CA ILE A 353 -1.52 4.47 18.58
C ILE A 353 -1.38 5.09 19.97
N GLU A 354 -0.45 6.02 20.19
CA GLU A 354 -0.39 6.79 21.46
C GLU A 354 -1.66 7.62 21.71
N LYS A 355 -2.32 8.06 20.67
CA LYS A 355 -3.56 8.84 20.75
C LYS A 355 -4.82 7.97 20.71
N TYR A 356 -4.69 6.73 20.28
CA TYR A 356 -5.84 5.82 20.11
C TYR A 356 -6.22 5.18 21.44
N PRO A 357 -7.43 5.44 22.01
CA PRO A 357 -7.80 4.98 23.35
C PRO A 357 -7.79 3.46 23.53
N LEU A 358 -7.98 2.71 22.45
CA LEU A 358 -7.91 1.24 22.43
C LEU A 358 -6.60 0.74 21.80
N GLY A 359 -5.51 1.47 21.97
CA GLY A 359 -4.20 1.17 21.41
C GLY A 359 -3.11 0.96 22.45
N ILE A 360 -2.16 0.08 22.15
CA ILE A 360 -0.92 -0.06 22.92
C ILE A 360 0.28 -0.21 21.98
N ASN A 361 1.37 0.48 22.31
CA ASN A 361 2.67 0.35 21.66
C ASN A 361 3.58 -0.60 22.44
N ILE A 362 4.11 -1.63 21.78
CA ILE A 362 5.08 -2.59 22.34
C ILE A 362 6.37 -2.53 21.54
N GLY A 363 7.46 -2.19 22.20
CA GLY A 363 8.78 -2.04 21.58
C GLY A 363 9.68 -3.26 21.74
N PRO A 364 10.79 -3.30 20.98
CA PRO A 364 11.72 -4.42 21.02
C PRO A 364 12.47 -4.59 22.35
N ASN A 365 12.52 -3.53 23.17
CA ASN A 365 13.25 -3.49 24.43
C ASN A 365 12.34 -3.38 25.66
N ASP A 366 11.03 -3.54 25.51
CA ASP A 366 10.08 -3.47 26.63
C ASP A 366 10.19 -4.76 27.46
N ALA A 367 10.80 -4.66 28.63
CA ALA A 367 11.03 -5.83 29.49
C ALA A 367 9.74 -6.43 30.06
N ASP A 368 8.70 -5.59 30.23
CA ASP A 368 7.38 -5.94 30.76
C ASP A 368 6.34 -6.24 29.65
N ALA A 369 6.80 -6.46 28.41
CA ALA A 369 5.93 -6.59 27.25
C ALA A 369 4.87 -7.69 27.38
N VAL A 370 5.23 -8.84 27.94
CA VAL A 370 4.29 -9.97 28.11
C VAL A 370 3.17 -9.60 29.08
N GLU A 371 3.50 -8.99 30.22
CA GLU A 371 2.54 -8.54 31.23
C GLU A 371 1.61 -7.45 30.67
N ARG A 372 2.18 -6.41 30.04
CA ARG A 372 1.43 -5.30 29.43
C ARG A 372 0.49 -5.79 28.35
N VAL A 373 0.91 -6.69 27.47
CA VAL A 373 0.05 -7.26 26.42
C VAL A 373 -1.07 -8.11 27.03
N SER A 374 -0.75 -8.93 28.05
CA SER A 374 -1.73 -9.77 28.75
C SER A 374 -2.81 -8.91 29.40
N GLU A 375 -2.40 -7.88 30.13
CA GLU A 375 -3.32 -6.97 30.80
C GLU A 375 -4.16 -6.16 29.80
N PHE A 376 -3.54 -5.62 28.77
CA PHE A 376 -4.24 -4.92 27.68
C PHE A 376 -5.31 -5.81 27.03
N CYS A 377 -4.98 -7.06 26.70
CA CYS A 377 -5.94 -7.97 26.10
C CYS A 377 -7.16 -8.22 27.01
N LYS A 378 -6.93 -8.42 28.32
CA LYS A 378 -8.02 -8.58 29.30
C LYS A 378 -8.91 -7.35 29.40
N GLN A 379 -8.31 -6.16 29.49
CA GLN A 379 -9.06 -4.90 29.65
C GLN A 379 -9.82 -4.51 28.38
N MET A 380 -9.31 -4.90 27.21
CA MET A 380 -9.84 -4.48 25.91
C MET A 380 -10.79 -5.48 25.25
N LYS A 381 -10.93 -6.70 25.80
CA LYS A 381 -11.86 -7.72 25.27
C LYS A 381 -13.25 -7.14 25.09
N GLY A 382 -13.80 -7.22 23.87
CA GLY A 382 -15.14 -6.75 23.52
C GLY A 382 -15.30 -5.24 23.38
N LYS A 383 -14.29 -4.42 23.67
CA LYS A 383 -14.36 -2.98 23.47
C LYS A 383 -14.28 -2.60 22.00
N ARG A 384 -14.94 -1.48 21.66
CA ARG A 384 -14.93 -0.94 20.30
C ARG A 384 -15.32 0.55 20.34
N LEU A 385 -14.64 1.36 19.53
CA LEU A 385 -15.06 2.74 19.22
C LEU A 385 -15.96 2.75 18.01
N SER A 386 -16.86 3.74 17.93
CA SER A 386 -17.60 4.04 16.72
C SER A 386 -16.68 4.63 15.64
N PHE A 387 -17.16 4.66 14.40
CA PHE A 387 -16.38 5.27 13.30
C PHE A 387 -16.18 6.77 13.54
N GLU A 388 -17.20 7.46 14.04
CA GLU A 388 -17.19 8.88 14.36
C GLU A 388 -16.19 9.20 15.49
N GLU A 389 -16.13 8.35 16.52
CA GLU A 389 -15.12 8.50 17.60
C GLU A 389 -13.69 8.36 17.05
N VAL A 390 -13.47 7.41 16.13
CA VAL A 390 -12.14 7.25 15.50
C VAL A 390 -11.83 8.39 14.52
N GLU A 391 -12.81 8.91 13.79
CA GLU A 391 -12.61 10.03 12.86
C GLU A 391 -12.28 11.35 13.59
N ALA A 392 -12.72 11.48 14.83
CA ALA A 392 -12.46 12.65 15.68
C ALA A 392 -11.05 12.68 16.29
N LEU A 393 -10.30 11.55 16.27
CA LEU A 393 -8.92 11.44 16.77
C LEU A 393 -7.87 11.90 15.76
#